data_dfa2ccb8b2af03f08a40d63c22d138af
#
_entry.id   dfa2ccb8b2af03f08a40d63c22d138af
#
_cell.length_a   1.000
_cell.length_b   1.000
_cell.length_c   1.000
_cell.angle_alpha   90.00
_cell.angle_beta   90.00
_cell.angle_gamma   90.00
#
_symmetry.space_group_name_H-M   'P 1'
#
loop_
_entity.id
_entity.type
_entity.pdbx_description
1 polymer ?
#
loop_
_entity_poly.entity_id
_entity_poly.type
_entity_poly.pdbx_seq_one_letter_code
_entity_poly.pdbx_strand_id
1 'polypeptide(L)'
;MEYKLTDFLPTTKKELDLRGWTEVDVILFSGDAYVDHPSFGAAVIGRVLEAAGYKVAIVPQPDWHGDYRDFKKLGRPRLFFGISPGCMDSMVNKYTANRRLRSEDAYSPDGRHDARPEYPTIVYSRILRELYPDVPIVLGGIEASLRRLTHYDYWQERLRPCILCDAPADLISYGMGEKTILEIARRLDEGQPVSALHDIPQIVYLANQQDIPGGIREEDIILHSHEECLKDKRLQAENFRHIEEQSNMMHAQRLIQPLTPLNSQLSTLNSQLVIVNPPYPPMTTEELDASFDLPYTRQPHPKYKGKRIPAYEMIKHSVNIHRGCFGGCAFCTISAHQGKFIACRSKESILREVREVMKMPDFKGYLSDLGGPSANMYGMKGRNIKACEKCKRPSCIHPQVCPNLNTDHSALLDIYRSVDALPGIKKSFIGSGVRYDLILHHSKDEQTNRAAMDYAQELITRHVSGRLKVAPEHTSDRVLWLMRKPSFQLFYDFKRIFDRINKEEHLNQQIIPYFISSHPGCTEQDMAQLAEITKQLNFHLEQVQDFTPTPMTVSTETWYTGYDPYTLEKVWSAHSQKEKLAQRQYFFWYKETDNSQRSADYRHQTSDTRHHDYHRAKPRREEPAKKKRGRNPHHP
;
A
#
# COMPACT_ATOMS: atom_id res chain seq x y z
N MET A 1 -0.74 -28.49 -11.63
CA MET A 1 -2.17 -28.83 -11.49
C MET A 1 -2.97 -27.92 -12.40
N GLU A 2 -3.94 -28.46 -13.13
CA GLU A 2 -4.87 -27.60 -13.87
C GLU A 2 -6.10 -27.41 -12.98
N TYR A 3 -6.35 -26.17 -12.56
CA TYR A 3 -7.50 -25.83 -11.73
C TYR A 3 -8.78 -25.79 -12.54
N LYS A 4 -9.87 -26.30 -11.97
CA LYS A 4 -11.21 -26.19 -12.53
C LYS A 4 -11.79 -24.80 -12.28
N LEU A 5 -12.74 -24.38 -13.08
CA LEU A 5 -13.42 -23.09 -12.89
C LEU A 5 -14.11 -22.99 -11.52
N THR A 6 -14.59 -24.14 -11.00
CA THR A 6 -15.20 -24.24 -9.66
C THR A 6 -14.21 -24.14 -8.50
N ASP A 7 -12.90 -24.17 -8.74
CA ASP A 7 -11.89 -23.95 -7.70
C ASP A 7 -11.71 -22.45 -7.38
N PHE A 8 -12.21 -21.56 -8.25
CA PHE A 8 -12.25 -20.12 -8.05
C PHE A 8 -13.58 -19.66 -7.49
N LEU A 9 -13.63 -18.54 -6.78
CA LEU A 9 -14.89 -17.88 -6.47
C LEU A 9 -15.58 -17.44 -7.77
N PRO A 10 -16.89 -17.62 -7.91
CA PRO A 10 -17.61 -17.32 -9.13
C PRO A 10 -17.64 -15.83 -9.46
N THR A 11 -17.56 -15.50 -10.74
CA THR A 11 -17.60 -14.13 -11.27
C THR A 11 -18.76 -13.91 -12.24
N THR A 12 -19.47 -14.97 -12.60
CA THR A 12 -20.58 -14.96 -13.57
C THR A 12 -21.71 -15.88 -13.10
N LYS A 13 -22.93 -15.65 -13.62
CA LYS A 13 -24.08 -16.51 -13.34
C LYS A 13 -23.84 -17.96 -13.75
N LYS A 14 -23.19 -18.19 -14.90
CA LYS A 14 -22.81 -19.55 -15.35
C LYS A 14 -21.94 -20.28 -14.32
N GLU A 15 -21.05 -19.56 -13.63
CA GLU A 15 -20.20 -20.15 -12.60
C GLU A 15 -20.97 -20.43 -11.30
N LEU A 16 -22.02 -19.64 -11.00
CA LEU A 16 -22.97 -19.97 -9.92
C LEU A 16 -23.74 -21.27 -10.25
N ASP A 17 -24.24 -21.36 -11.47
CA ASP A 17 -24.98 -22.56 -11.94
C ASP A 17 -24.10 -23.82 -11.86
N LEU A 18 -22.80 -23.73 -12.20
CA LEU A 18 -21.85 -24.86 -12.06
C LEU A 18 -21.67 -25.31 -10.61
N ARG A 19 -21.89 -24.43 -9.63
CA ARG A 19 -21.88 -24.73 -8.19
C ARG A 19 -23.25 -25.13 -7.64
N GLY A 20 -24.31 -25.11 -8.47
CA GLY A 20 -25.68 -25.34 -8.07
C GLY A 20 -26.25 -24.21 -7.18
N TRP A 21 -25.75 -23.00 -7.32
CA TRP A 21 -26.18 -21.86 -6.52
C TRP A 21 -27.20 -21.02 -7.30
N THR A 22 -28.37 -20.86 -6.73
CA THR A 22 -29.44 -19.98 -7.26
C THR A 22 -29.33 -18.56 -6.73
N GLU A 23 -28.65 -18.39 -5.61
CA GLU A 23 -28.39 -17.09 -4.94
C GLU A 23 -27.00 -17.10 -4.31
N VAL A 24 -26.51 -15.92 -3.97
CA VAL A 24 -25.26 -15.69 -3.24
C VAL A 24 -25.53 -14.89 -1.97
N ASP A 25 -24.73 -15.14 -0.93
CA ASP A 25 -24.85 -14.41 0.34
C ASP A 25 -24.15 -13.06 0.26
N VAL A 26 -22.96 -13.03 -0.36
CA VAL A 26 -22.12 -11.82 -0.48
C VAL A 26 -21.59 -11.68 -1.89
N ILE A 27 -21.66 -10.46 -2.42
CA ILE A 27 -21.00 -10.11 -3.69
C ILE A 27 -19.93 -9.05 -3.42
N LEU A 28 -18.68 -9.38 -3.76
CA LEU A 28 -17.53 -8.50 -3.58
C LEU A 28 -17.20 -7.77 -4.89
N PHE A 29 -17.22 -6.46 -4.89
CA PHE A 29 -16.78 -5.61 -5.99
C PHE A 29 -15.34 -5.16 -5.77
N SER A 30 -14.46 -5.41 -6.73
CA SER A 30 -13.04 -5.08 -6.64
C SER A 30 -12.58 -4.20 -7.79
N GLY A 31 -11.78 -3.18 -7.48
CA GLY A 31 -11.08 -2.38 -8.49
C GLY A 31 -9.93 -3.12 -9.19
N ASP A 32 -9.46 -4.24 -8.65
CA ASP A 32 -8.41 -5.08 -9.23
C ASP A 32 -8.99 -6.22 -10.07
N ALA A 33 -8.20 -6.73 -11.01
CA ALA A 33 -8.43 -8.03 -11.60
C ALA A 33 -8.45 -9.13 -10.54
N TYR A 34 -9.29 -10.14 -10.71
CA TYR A 34 -9.37 -11.24 -9.76
C TYR A 34 -8.19 -12.21 -9.93
N VAL A 35 -7.32 -12.18 -8.93
CA VAL A 35 -6.27 -13.16 -8.70
C VAL A 35 -6.57 -13.84 -7.37
N ASP A 36 -6.72 -15.15 -7.38
CA ASP A 36 -7.04 -15.94 -6.19
C ASP A 36 -5.76 -16.25 -5.40
N HIS A 37 -5.27 -15.23 -4.68
CA HIS A 37 -3.97 -15.26 -4.02
C HIS A 37 -4.05 -14.55 -2.66
N PRO A 38 -3.34 -15.03 -1.60
CA PRO A 38 -3.39 -14.44 -0.26
C PRO A 38 -2.84 -13.01 -0.15
N SER A 39 -2.25 -12.47 -1.22
CA SER A 39 -1.85 -11.06 -1.31
C SER A 39 -2.90 -10.15 -1.95
N PHE A 40 -4.05 -10.67 -2.38
CA PHE A 40 -5.14 -9.90 -2.98
C PHE A 40 -6.33 -9.84 -2.04
N GLY A 41 -6.65 -8.64 -1.53
CA GLY A 41 -7.63 -8.46 -0.47
C GLY A 41 -9.03 -9.02 -0.79
N ALA A 42 -9.53 -8.87 -2.03
CA ALA A 42 -10.82 -9.43 -2.43
C ALA A 42 -10.84 -10.97 -2.39
N ALA A 43 -9.72 -11.62 -2.77
CA ALA A 43 -9.58 -13.07 -2.66
C ALA A 43 -9.55 -13.50 -1.18
N VAL A 44 -8.78 -12.79 -0.34
CA VAL A 44 -8.70 -13.09 1.10
C VAL A 44 -10.08 -13.01 1.75
N ILE A 45 -10.78 -11.90 1.60
CA ILE A 45 -12.12 -11.71 2.18
C ILE A 45 -13.12 -12.73 1.64
N GLY A 46 -13.08 -12.98 0.33
CA GLY A 46 -13.96 -13.98 -0.29
C GLY A 46 -13.71 -15.39 0.23
N ARG A 47 -12.45 -15.80 0.35
CA ARG A 47 -12.08 -17.13 0.86
C ARG A 47 -12.38 -17.28 2.35
N VAL A 48 -12.17 -16.23 3.15
CA VAL A 48 -12.53 -16.23 4.58
C VAL A 48 -14.04 -16.41 4.78
N LEU A 49 -14.87 -15.72 4.00
CA LEU A 49 -16.33 -15.88 4.03
C LEU A 49 -16.75 -17.25 3.51
N GLU A 50 -16.17 -17.74 2.40
CA GLU A 50 -16.45 -19.08 1.85
C GLU A 50 -16.12 -20.18 2.88
N ALA A 51 -14.99 -20.07 3.58
CA ALA A 51 -14.60 -21.02 4.63
C ALA A 51 -15.57 -21.01 5.83
N ALA A 52 -16.25 -19.89 6.08
CA ALA A 52 -17.30 -19.77 7.08
C ALA A 52 -18.68 -20.29 6.59
N GLY A 53 -18.76 -20.83 5.36
CA GLY A 53 -19.97 -21.43 4.79
C GLY A 53 -20.83 -20.49 3.95
N TYR A 54 -20.43 -19.26 3.73
CA TYR A 54 -21.19 -18.31 2.90
C TYR A 54 -20.92 -18.53 1.39
N LYS A 55 -21.96 -18.33 0.60
CA LYS A 55 -21.85 -18.32 -0.88
C LYS A 55 -21.37 -16.96 -1.33
N VAL A 56 -20.14 -16.87 -1.79
CA VAL A 56 -19.48 -15.61 -2.14
C VAL A 56 -19.17 -15.56 -3.64
N ALA A 57 -19.43 -14.42 -4.27
CA ALA A 57 -19.04 -14.13 -5.64
C ALA A 57 -18.20 -12.84 -5.72
N ILE A 58 -17.34 -12.73 -6.73
CA ILE A 58 -16.51 -11.55 -6.97
C ILE A 58 -16.87 -10.93 -8.32
N VAL A 59 -17.06 -9.62 -8.35
CA VAL A 59 -17.17 -8.82 -9.57
C VAL A 59 -15.90 -7.95 -9.68
N PRO A 60 -14.86 -8.45 -10.39
CA PRO A 60 -13.61 -7.73 -10.54
C PRO A 60 -13.72 -6.72 -11.68
N GLN A 61 -13.28 -5.49 -11.44
CA GLN A 61 -13.22 -4.40 -12.42
C GLN A 61 -14.53 -4.29 -13.25
N PRO A 62 -15.68 -4.04 -12.58
CA PRO A 62 -16.95 -3.86 -13.28
C PRO A 62 -16.91 -2.65 -14.21
N ASP A 63 -17.55 -2.75 -15.36
CA ASP A 63 -17.76 -1.59 -16.22
C ASP A 63 -18.80 -0.66 -15.58
N TRP A 64 -18.35 0.54 -15.20
CA TRP A 64 -19.17 1.56 -14.55
C TRP A 64 -19.83 2.52 -15.54
N HIS A 65 -19.70 2.26 -16.84
CA HIS A 65 -20.32 3.04 -17.91
C HIS A 65 -21.60 2.35 -18.42
N GLY A 66 -22.45 3.14 -19.03
CA GLY A 66 -23.63 2.64 -19.76
C GLY A 66 -24.72 2.06 -18.85
N ASP A 67 -25.13 0.82 -19.12
CA ASP A 67 -26.31 0.17 -18.51
C ASP A 67 -26.03 -0.56 -17.19
N TYR A 68 -24.82 -0.47 -16.64
CA TYR A 68 -24.38 -1.13 -15.40
C TYR A 68 -24.57 -2.66 -15.44
N ARG A 69 -24.33 -3.27 -16.58
CA ARG A 69 -24.55 -4.71 -16.80
C ARG A 69 -23.75 -5.56 -15.81
N ASP A 70 -22.50 -5.20 -15.53
CA ASP A 70 -21.64 -5.94 -14.59
C ASP A 70 -22.15 -5.87 -13.15
N PHE A 71 -22.80 -4.77 -12.76
CA PHE A 71 -23.41 -4.62 -11.43
C PHE A 71 -24.70 -5.43 -11.26
N LYS A 72 -25.36 -5.78 -12.35
CA LYS A 72 -26.64 -6.53 -12.37
C LYS A 72 -26.47 -8.02 -12.59
N LYS A 73 -25.34 -8.46 -13.18
CA LYS A 73 -25.18 -9.82 -13.72
C LYS A 73 -25.32 -10.97 -12.71
N LEU A 74 -25.01 -10.72 -11.42
CA LEU A 74 -25.14 -11.70 -10.33
C LEU A 74 -26.41 -11.52 -9.51
N GLY A 75 -27.18 -10.47 -9.76
CA GLY A 75 -28.39 -10.14 -9.02
C GLY A 75 -28.12 -9.54 -7.64
N ARG A 76 -29.07 -9.72 -6.75
CA ARG A 76 -29.06 -9.23 -5.37
C ARG A 76 -28.43 -10.28 -4.44
N PRO A 77 -27.45 -9.92 -3.57
CA PRO A 77 -27.00 -10.83 -2.52
C PRO A 77 -28.02 -10.93 -1.39
N ARG A 78 -27.96 -12.01 -0.66
CA ARG A 78 -28.83 -12.21 0.52
C ARG A 78 -28.44 -11.31 1.71
N LEU A 79 -27.13 -11.05 1.90
CA LEU A 79 -26.62 -10.32 3.05
C LEU A 79 -26.15 -8.91 2.71
N PHE A 80 -25.09 -8.77 1.89
CA PHE A 80 -24.52 -7.45 1.60
C PHE A 80 -23.64 -7.42 0.34
N PHE A 81 -23.40 -6.22 -0.15
CA PHE A 81 -22.33 -5.93 -1.10
C PHE A 81 -21.07 -5.47 -0.35
N GLY A 82 -19.92 -6.10 -0.64
CA GLY A 82 -18.61 -5.62 -0.21
C GLY A 82 -17.88 -4.89 -1.33
N ILE A 83 -17.27 -3.75 -1.05
CA ILE A 83 -16.57 -2.94 -2.06
C ILE A 83 -15.13 -2.66 -1.61
N SER A 84 -14.17 -2.90 -2.50
CA SER A 84 -12.76 -2.61 -2.31
C SER A 84 -12.16 -1.92 -3.54
N PRO A 85 -11.24 -0.94 -3.37
CA PRO A 85 -10.52 -0.32 -4.49
C PRO A 85 -9.53 -1.27 -5.16
N GLY A 86 -9.18 -2.37 -4.47
CA GLY A 86 -8.09 -3.29 -4.77
C GLY A 86 -6.97 -3.23 -3.74
N CYS A 87 -5.78 -3.72 -4.10
CA CYS A 87 -4.62 -3.81 -3.20
C CYS A 87 -3.97 -2.45 -2.92
N MET A 88 -4.16 -1.47 -3.79
CA MET A 88 -3.65 -0.12 -3.64
C MET A 88 -4.77 0.91 -3.61
N ASP A 89 -4.48 2.05 -2.98
CA ASP A 89 -5.30 3.25 -3.14
C ASP A 89 -5.41 3.60 -4.63
N SER A 90 -6.62 3.85 -5.11
CA SER A 90 -6.90 4.03 -6.54
C SER A 90 -6.14 5.20 -7.14
N MET A 91 -6.05 6.30 -6.40
CA MET A 91 -5.40 7.53 -6.87
C MET A 91 -3.87 7.39 -6.86
N VAL A 92 -3.30 6.74 -5.83
CA VAL A 92 -1.86 6.41 -5.77
C VAL A 92 -1.48 5.44 -6.88
N ASN A 93 -2.34 4.49 -7.21
CA ASN A 93 -2.11 3.55 -8.30
C ASN A 93 -2.20 4.22 -9.68
N LYS A 94 -3.13 5.14 -9.87
CA LYS A 94 -3.40 5.79 -11.16
C LYS A 94 -2.40 6.91 -11.48
N TYR A 95 -1.97 7.69 -10.48
CA TYR A 95 -1.20 8.90 -10.67
C TYR A 95 0.20 8.87 -10.02
N THR A 96 1.14 9.59 -10.62
CA THR A 96 2.44 9.91 -10.02
C THR A 96 2.30 11.03 -8.98
N ALA A 97 3.37 11.29 -8.21
CA ALA A 97 3.45 12.43 -7.28
C ALA A 97 3.24 13.80 -7.95
N ASN A 98 3.51 13.90 -9.25
CA ASN A 98 3.27 15.11 -10.04
C ASN A 98 1.91 15.08 -10.78
N ARG A 99 0.98 14.24 -10.32
CA ARG A 99 -0.40 14.08 -10.85
C ARG A 99 -0.45 13.71 -12.34
N ARG A 100 0.61 13.09 -12.86
CA ARG A 100 0.62 12.54 -14.22
C ARG A 100 0.11 11.11 -14.18
N LEU A 101 -0.68 10.73 -15.17
CA LEU A 101 -1.11 9.36 -15.34
C LEU A 101 0.12 8.44 -15.43
N ARG A 102 0.11 7.33 -14.70
CA ARG A 102 1.16 6.31 -14.81
C ARG A 102 1.05 5.61 -16.16
N SER A 103 2.15 5.04 -16.62
CA SER A 103 2.20 4.33 -17.91
C SER A 103 1.43 3.00 -17.88
N GLU A 104 1.17 2.42 -16.72
CA GLU A 104 0.61 1.09 -16.58
C GLU A 104 -0.16 0.97 -15.26
N ASP A 105 -1.32 0.30 -15.26
CA ASP A 105 -1.99 -0.18 -14.05
C ASP A 105 -1.58 -1.63 -13.78
N ALA A 106 -0.72 -1.83 -12.78
CA ALA A 106 -0.16 -3.14 -12.47
C ALA A 106 -1.20 -4.20 -12.07
N TYR A 107 -2.39 -3.78 -11.61
CA TYR A 107 -3.46 -4.67 -11.13
C TYR A 107 -4.53 -4.96 -12.19
N SER A 108 -4.32 -4.48 -13.41
CA SER A 108 -5.23 -4.67 -14.53
C SER A 108 -4.65 -5.61 -15.58
N PRO A 109 -5.49 -6.36 -16.32
CA PRO A 109 -5.03 -7.21 -17.41
C PRO A 109 -4.29 -6.40 -18.48
N ASP A 110 -3.10 -6.86 -18.86
CA ASP A 110 -2.19 -6.22 -19.80
C ASP A 110 -1.78 -4.80 -19.40
N GLY A 111 -1.84 -4.47 -18.09
CA GLY A 111 -1.50 -3.15 -17.57
C GLY A 111 -2.44 -2.04 -18.01
N ARG A 112 -3.65 -2.36 -18.49
CA ARG A 112 -4.58 -1.38 -19.08
C ARG A 112 -5.01 -0.32 -18.06
N HIS A 113 -4.92 0.94 -18.47
CA HIS A 113 -5.55 2.05 -17.76
C HIS A 113 -7.08 1.97 -17.87
N ASP A 114 -7.75 2.68 -16.99
CA ASP A 114 -9.19 2.88 -17.00
C ASP A 114 -10.03 1.59 -16.90
N ALA A 115 -9.43 0.51 -16.36
CA ALA A 115 -10.18 -0.67 -15.96
C ALA A 115 -10.93 -0.47 -14.62
N ARG A 116 -10.62 0.61 -13.91
CA ARG A 116 -11.34 1.08 -12.72
C ARG A 116 -11.49 2.60 -12.74
N PRO A 117 -12.56 3.16 -12.14
CA PRO A 117 -12.74 4.61 -12.01
C PRO A 117 -11.74 5.21 -11.03
N GLU A 118 -11.69 6.53 -10.96
CA GLU A 118 -11.17 7.22 -9.79
C GLU A 118 -12.11 6.99 -8.61
N TYR A 119 -11.56 6.76 -7.43
CA TYR A 119 -12.32 6.43 -6.22
C TYR A 119 -13.38 5.34 -6.45
N PRO A 120 -13.00 4.12 -6.86
CA PRO A 120 -13.95 3.05 -7.15
C PRO A 120 -14.88 2.76 -5.97
N THR A 121 -14.42 2.96 -4.74
CA THR A 121 -15.26 2.82 -3.54
C THR A 121 -16.48 3.74 -3.59
N ILE A 122 -16.31 4.99 -4.03
CA ILE A 122 -17.41 5.96 -4.16
C ILE A 122 -18.29 5.63 -5.39
N VAL A 123 -17.67 5.36 -6.53
CA VAL A 123 -18.39 5.12 -7.77
C VAL A 123 -19.23 3.84 -7.68
N TYR A 124 -18.64 2.76 -7.20
CA TYR A 124 -19.35 1.47 -7.11
C TYR A 124 -20.47 1.52 -6.08
N SER A 125 -20.27 2.17 -4.92
CA SER A 125 -21.34 2.31 -3.93
C SER A 125 -22.53 3.11 -4.43
N ARG A 126 -22.30 4.18 -5.19
CA ARG A 126 -23.38 4.98 -5.79
C ARG A 126 -24.20 4.15 -6.78
N ILE A 127 -23.56 3.42 -7.67
CA ILE A 127 -24.25 2.56 -8.63
C ILE A 127 -25.03 1.45 -7.90
N LEU A 128 -24.43 0.80 -6.92
CA LEU A 128 -25.10 -0.27 -6.17
C LEU A 128 -26.27 0.25 -5.33
N ARG A 129 -26.15 1.42 -4.72
CA ARG A 129 -27.24 2.04 -3.95
C ARG A 129 -28.41 2.44 -4.85
N GLU A 130 -28.12 2.92 -6.06
CA GLU A 130 -29.16 3.22 -7.07
C GLU A 130 -29.90 1.95 -7.51
N LEU A 131 -29.17 0.85 -7.78
CA LEU A 131 -29.74 -0.39 -8.28
C LEU A 131 -30.43 -1.23 -7.18
N TYR A 132 -29.92 -1.16 -5.96
CA TYR A 132 -30.35 -1.99 -4.81
C TYR A 132 -30.43 -1.14 -3.52
N PRO A 133 -31.45 -0.27 -3.40
CA PRO A 133 -31.53 0.74 -2.33
C PRO A 133 -31.49 0.18 -0.91
N ASP A 134 -32.00 -1.05 -0.73
CA ASP A 134 -32.23 -1.70 0.54
C ASP A 134 -31.18 -2.75 0.92
N VAL A 135 -30.19 -3.00 0.04
CA VAL A 135 -29.13 -3.97 0.34
C VAL A 135 -28.00 -3.29 1.10
N PRO A 136 -27.53 -3.85 2.21
CA PRO A 136 -26.36 -3.34 2.92
C PRO A 136 -25.12 -3.23 2.04
N ILE A 137 -24.36 -2.15 2.19
CA ILE A 137 -23.10 -1.90 1.47
C ILE A 137 -21.98 -1.70 2.50
N VAL A 138 -20.96 -2.56 2.46
CA VAL A 138 -19.79 -2.50 3.32
C VAL A 138 -18.57 -2.13 2.50
N LEU A 139 -17.93 -1.01 2.83
CA LEU A 139 -16.67 -0.60 2.22
C LEU A 139 -15.51 -1.26 2.95
N GLY A 140 -14.47 -1.66 2.20
CA GLY A 140 -13.25 -2.21 2.76
C GLY A 140 -12.00 -1.84 1.96
N GLY A 141 -10.88 -2.39 2.37
CA GLY A 141 -9.59 -2.16 1.72
C GLY A 141 -8.96 -0.82 2.05
N ILE A 142 -7.86 -0.53 1.37
CA ILE A 142 -6.98 0.58 1.74
C ILE A 142 -7.62 1.96 1.53
N GLU A 143 -8.35 2.18 0.45
CA GLU A 143 -8.95 3.47 0.11
C GLU A 143 -9.96 3.94 1.19
N ALA A 144 -10.86 3.06 1.59
CA ALA A 144 -11.82 3.34 2.66
C ALA A 144 -11.13 3.49 4.03
N SER A 145 -10.14 2.64 4.33
CA SER A 145 -9.36 2.72 5.56
C SER A 145 -8.64 4.05 5.72
N LEU A 146 -8.03 4.57 4.65
CA LEU A 146 -7.28 5.82 4.68
C LEU A 146 -8.18 7.08 4.65
N ARG A 147 -9.46 6.94 4.30
CA ARG A 147 -10.44 8.05 4.20
C ARG A 147 -11.57 7.93 5.22
N ARG A 148 -11.35 7.19 6.31
CA ARG A 148 -12.38 6.93 7.34
C ARG A 148 -12.72 8.11 8.26
N LEU A 149 -11.92 9.17 8.22
CA LEU A 149 -12.11 10.44 8.95
C LEU A 149 -11.83 11.61 8.01
N THR A 150 -11.91 12.84 8.52
CA THR A 150 -11.46 14.03 7.79
C THR A 150 -10.00 13.83 7.36
N HIS A 151 -9.72 14.03 6.08
CA HIS A 151 -8.42 13.78 5.47
C HIS A 151 -8.14 14.78 4.34
N TYR A 152 -6.86 15.05 4.10
CA TYR A 152 -6.44 15.81 2.93
C TYR A 152 -6.40 14.92 1.68
N ASP A 153 -7.16 15.29 0.65
CA ASP A 153 -7.10 14.67 -0.67
C ASP A 153 -6.15 15.45 -1.59
N TYR A 154 -5.02 14.86 -1.90
CA TYR A 154 -3.97 15.46 -2.69
C TYR A 154 -4.39 15.75 -4.14
N TRP A 155 -5.21 14.89 -4.73
CA TRP A 155 -5.62 15.02 -6.13
C TRP A 155 -6.72 16.07 -6.31
N GLN A 156 -7.61 16.21 -5.31
CA GLN A 156 -8.65 17.25 -5.27
C GLN A 156 -8.18 18.56 -4.61
N GLU A 157 -6.96 18.58 -4.04
CA GLU A 157 -6.34 19.74 -3.36
C GLU A 157 -7.19 20.34 -2.22
N ARG A 158 -7.91 19.51 -1.50
CA ARG A 158 -8.80 19.96 -0.43
C ARG A 158 -8.94 18.95 0.69
N LEU A 159 -9.31 19.45 1.85
CA LEU A 159 -9.74 18.63 2.97
C LEU A 159 -11.12 18.03 2.65
N ARG A 160 -11.26 16.73 2.83
CA ARG A 160 -12.51 15.98 2.62
C ARG A 160 -12.99 15.41 3.94
N PRO A 161 -14.34 15.30 4.15
CA PRO A 161 -14.89 14.56 5.26
C PRO A 161 -14.62 13.05 5.11
N CYS A 162 -15.10 12.25 6.06
CA CYS A 162 -15.15 10.79 5.94
C CYS A 162 -15.72 10.36 4.59
N ILE A 163 -15.15 9.33 3.98
CA ILE A 163 -15.58 8.82 2.66
C ILE A 163 -17.05 8.39 2.65
N LEU A 164 -17.64 8.01 3.79
CA LEU A 164 -19.08 7.71 3.89
C LEU A 164 -19.99 8.90 3.58
N CYS A 165 -19.47 10.13 3.67
CA CYS A 165 -20.23 11.32 3.25
C CYS A 165 -20.36 11.43 1.72
N ASP A 166 -19.47 10.78 0.98
CA ASP A 166 -19.45 10.80 -0.50
C ASP A 166 -19.94 9.47 -1.10
N ALA A 167 -19.76 8.38 -0.38
CA ALA A 167 -20.12 7.02 -0.74
C ALA A 167 -21.37 6.59 0.04
N PRO A 168 -22.51 6.33 -0.59
CA PRO A 168 -23.74 5.92 0.09
C PRO A 168 -23.66 4.46 0.54
N ALA A 169 -22.72 4.17 1.43
CA ALA A 169 -22.51 2.89 2.06
C ALA A 169 -22.89 2.96 3.56
N ASP A 170 -23.11 1.81 4.15
CA ASP A 170 -23.59 1.72 5.54
C ASP A 170 -22.45 1.66 6.55
N LEU A 171 -21.38 0.93 6.21
CA LEU A 171 -20.26 0.66 7.09
C LEU A 171 -18.94 0.69 6.32
N ILE A 172 -17.84 1.04 7.02
CA ILE A 172 -16.48 0.72 6.60
C ILE A 172 -15.94 -0.36 7.54
N SER A 173 -15.40 -1.45 6.99
CA SER A 173 -14.49 -2.36 7.67
C SER A 173 -13.06 -1.91 7.35
N TYR A 174 -12.38 -1.25 8.30
CA TYR A 174 -11.05 -0.70 8.05
C TYR A 174 -9.93 -1.65 8.48
N GLY A 175 -8.73 -1.43 7.95
CA GLY A 175 -7.55 -2.26 8.27
C GLY A 175 -7.66 -3.68 7.71
N MET A 176 -7.15 -4.65 8.47
CA MET A 176 -7.23 -6.08 8.14
C MET A 176 -8.59 -6.63 8.56
N GLY A 177 -9.51 -6.76 7.61
CA GLY A 177 -10.94 -6.87 7.84
C GLY A 177 -11.50 -8.29 8.06
N GLU A 178 -10.67 -9.34 8.17
CA GLU A 178 -11.13 -10.73 8.22
C GLU A 178 -12.12 -10.99 9.36
N LYS A 179 -11.81 -10.55 10.59
CA LYS A 179 -12.68 -10.73 11.75
C LYS A 179 -13.95 -9.90 11.63
N THR A 180 -13.80 -8.64 11.22
CA THR A 180 -14.92 -7.70 11.08
C THR A 180 -15.93 -8.19 10.06
N ILE A 181 -15.48 -8.66 8.90
CA ILE A 181 -16.39 -9.08 7.83
C ILE A 181 -17.15 -10.38 8.19
N LEU A 182 -16.50 -11.29 8.91
CA LEU A 182 -17.17 -12.48 9.43
C LEU A 182 -18.25 -12.13 10.45
N GLU A 183 -17.99 -11.21 11.36
CA GLU A 183 -18.96 -10.79 12.36
C GLU A 183 -20.13 -10.03 11.72
N ILE A 184 -19.87 -9.18 10.73
CA ILE A 184 -20.92 -8.52 9.94
C ILE A 184 -21.79 -9.57 9.24
N ALA A 185 -21.17 -10.53 8.53
CA ALA A 185 -21.90 -11.58 7.82
C ALA A 185 -22.77 -12.42 8.77
N ARG A 186 -22.20 -12.84 9.91
CA ARG A 186 -22.91 -13.64 10.92
C ARG A 186 -24.15 -12.91 11.45
N ARG A 187 -24.02 -11.64 11.86
CA ARG A 187 -25.15 -10.89 12.43
C ARG A 187 -26.23 -10.58 11.40
N LEU A 188 -25.85 -10.25 10.16
CA LEU A 188 -26.83 -10.08 9.08
C LEU A 188 -27.55 -11.39 8.75
N ASP A 189 -26.85 -12.53 8.81
CA ASP A 189 -27.43 -13.85 8.62
C ASP A 189 -28.41 -14.24 9.72
N GLU A 190 -28.16 -13.77 10.95
CA GLU A 190 -29.10 -13.87 12.09
C GLU A 190 -30.29 -12.90 11.97
N GLY A 191 -30.39 -12.13 10.89
CA GLY A 191 -31.51 -11.20 10.67
C GLY A 191 -31.39 -9.86 11.42
N GLN A 192 -30.21 -9.54 11.98
CA GLN A 192 -30.00 -8.23 12.61
C GLN A 192 -29.94 -7.12 11.53
N PRO A 193 -30.58 -5.97 11.75
CA PRO A 193 -30.46 -4.84 10.83
C PRO A 193 -29.06 -4.21 10.91
N VAL A 194 -28.63 -3.52 9.85
CA VAL A 194 -27.30 -2.86 9.80
C VAL A 194 -27.08 -1.90 10.97
N SER A 195 -28.12 -1.21 11.43
CA SER A 195 -28.06 -0.30 12.58
C SER A 195 -27.71 -1.01 13.90
N ALA A 196 -27.96 -2.31 14.02
CA ALA A 196 -27.57 -3.11 15.18
C ALA A 196 -26.09 -3.53 15.16
N LEU A 197 -25.37 -3.28 14.06
CA LEU A 197 -23.95 -3.69 13.90
C LEU A 197 -22.96 -2.64 14.44
N HIS A 198 -23.45 -1.52 14.94
CA HIS A 198 -22.62 -0.36 15.31
C HIS A 198 -21.72 -0.59 16.55
N ASP A 199 -21.80 -1.72 17.22
CA ASP A 199 -20.93 -2.13 18.33
C ASP A 199 -19.76 -3.03 17.88
N ILE A 200 -19.73 -3.46 16.62
CA ILE A 200 -18.66 -4.31 16.09
C ILE A 200 -17.33 -3.54 16.13
N PRO A 201 -16.23 -4.15 16.61
CA PRO A 201 -14.91 -3.54 16.50
C PRO A 201 -14.47 -3.33 15.05
N GLN A 202 -13.60 -2.34 14.85
CA GLN A 202 -12.93 -2.10 13.55
C GLN A 202 -13.90 -1.70 12.44
N ILE A 203 -15.04 -1.09 12.78
CA ILE A 203 -15.93 -0.46 11.81
C ILE A 203 -15.93 1.07 11.94
N VAL A 204 -16.37 1.72 10.86
CA VAL A 204 -16.74 3.14 10.84
C VAL A 204 -18.15 3.28 10.31
N TYR A 205 -18.91 4.17 10.92
CA TYR A 205 -20.29 4.46 10.51
C TYR A 205 -20.65 5.91 10.79
N LEU A 206 -21.73 6.37 10.15
CA LEU A 206 -22.33 7.68 10.40
C LEU A 206 -23.54 7.48 11.34
N ALA A 207 -23.66 8.35 12.33
CA ALA A 207 -24.79 8.33 13.27
C ALA A 207 -25.12 9.74 13.74
N ASN A 208 -26.38 9.95 14.16
CA ASN A 208 -26.71 11.09 15.01
C ASN A 208 -26.34 10.74 16.45
N GLN A 209 -26.18 11.75 17.31
CA GLN A 209 -25.75 11.53 18.69
C GLN A 209 -26.65 10.55 19.47
N GLN A 210 -27.94 10.60 19.22
CA GLN A 210 -28.95 9.73 19.85
C GLN A 210 -28.88 8.27 19.39
N ASP A 211 -28.30 8.01 18.22
CA ASP A 211 -28.26 6.69 17.58
C ASP A 211 -26.95 5.93 17.90
N ILE A 212 -26.08 6.52 18.74
CA ILE A 212 -24.82 5.88 19.14
C ILE A 212 -25.09 4.83 20.21
N PRO A 213 -24.73 3.55 20.01
CA PRO A 213 -24.87 2.51 21.03
C PRO A 213 -24.15 2.87 22.34
N GLY A 214 -24.89 2.95 23.44
CA GLY A 214 -24.36 3.35 24.74
C GLY A 214 -23.98 4.83 24.87
N GLY A 215 -24.37 5.67 23.91
CA GLY A 215 -24.07 7.11 23.89
C GLY A 215 -22.59 7.45 23.71
N ILE A 216 -22.26 8.71 23.93
CA ILE A 216 -20.88 9.19 24.03
C ILE A 216 -20.39 8.89 25.44
N ARG A 217 -19.24 8.21 25.56
CA ARG A 217 -18.63 7.79 26.82
C ARG A 217 -17.52 8.74 27.23
N GLU A 218 -17.17 8.74 28.50
CA GLU A 218 -16.09 9.58 29.04
C GLU A 218 -14.72 9.23 28.42
N GLU A 219 -14.51 7.96 28.12
CA GLU A 219 -13.25 7.49 27.48
C GLU A 219 -13.16 7.78 25.99
N ASP A 220 -14.24 8.19 25.31
CA ASP A 220 -14.23 8.49 23.88
C ASP A 220 -13.39 9.74 23.58
N ILE A 221 -12.68 9.72 22.48
CA ILE A 221 -11.92 10.88 22.00
C ILE A 221 -12.79 11.64 20.99
N ILE A 222 -13.20 12.83 21.39
CA ILE A 222 -13.93 13.74 20.52
C ILE A 222 -12.92 14.59 19.76
N LEU A 223 -12.92 14.46 18.45
CA LEU A 223 -12.07 15.24 17.54
C LEU A 223 -12.74 16.58 17.20
N HIS A 224 -11.93 17.56 16.81
CA HIS A 224 -12.44 18.79 16.18
C HIS A 224 -13.27 18.40 14.95
N SER A 225 -14.38 19.11 14.73
CA SER A 225 -15.27 18.85 13.62
C SER A 225 -14.60 19.10 12.26
N HIS A 226 -15.16 18.49 11.21
CA HIS A 226 -14.70 18.75 9.84
C HIS A 226 -14.72 20.25 9.49
N GLU A 227 -15.79 20.95 9.86
CA GLU A 227 -15.91 22.39 9.59
C GLU A 227 -14.87 23.23 10.34
N GLU A 228 -14.53 22.89 11.59
CA GLU A 228 -13.46 23.57 12.33
C GLU A 228 -12.10 23.35 11.65
N CYS A 229 -11.82 22.12 11.21
CA CYS A 229 -10.60 21.79 10.50
C CYS A 229 -10.48 22.50 9.12
N LEU A 230 -11.60 22.80 8.46
CA LEU A 230 -11.62 23.64 7.25
C LEU A 230 -11.22 25.10 7.53
N LYS A 231 -11.57 25.62 8.71
CA LYS A 231 -11.29 27.00 9.12
C LYS A 231 -9.87 27.17 9.68
N ASP A 232 -9.39 26.18 10.41
CA ASP A 232 -8.06 26.19 11.05
C ASP A 232 -7.33 24.86 10.82
N LYS A 233 -6.26 24.93 10.03
CA LYS A 233 -5.39 23.79 9.70
C LYS A 233 -4.68 23.22 10.94
N ARG A 234 -4.49 24.01 12.00
CA ARG A 234 -3.86 23.55 13.23
C ARG A 234 -4.72 22.51 13.93
N LEU A 235 -6.05 22.70 13.93
CA LEU A 235 -6.99 21.74 14.52
C LEU A 235 -6.97 20.39 13.77
N GLN A 236 -6.76 20.41 12.45
CA GLN A 236 -6.56 19.18 11.70
C GLN A 236 -5.27 18.46 12.11
N ALA A 237 -4.18 19.20 12.36
CA ALA A 237 -2.93 18.60 12.85
C ALA A 237 -3.11 18.00 14.26
N GLU A 238 -3.82 18.67 15.14
CA GLU A 238 -4.15 18.19 16.49
C GLU A 238 -5.00 16.90 16.42
N ASN A 239 -6.04 16.87 15.58
CA ASN A 239 -6.84 15.68 15.34
C ASN A 239 -5.98 14.50 14.87
N PHE A 240 -5.06 14.76 13.94
CA PHE A 240 -4.26 13.68 13.36
C PHE A 240 -3.36 13.00 14.39
N ARG A 241 -2.84 13.72 15.36
CA ARG A 241 -2.11 13.13 16.49
C ARG A 241 -2.95 12.07 17.21
N HIS A 242 -4.20 12.40 17.55
CA HIS A 242 -5.10 11.44 18.20
C HIS A 242 -5.41 10.25 17.29
N ILE A 243 -5.65 10.49 16.00
CA ILE A 243 -5.93 9.45 15.01
C ILE A 243 -4.77 8.47 14.90
N GLU A 244 -3.54 8.97 14.81
CA GLU A 244 -2.35 8.11 14.70
C GLU A 244 -2.06 7.37 16.00
N GLU A 245 -2.17 8.02 17.16
CA GLU A 245 -2.00 7.36 18.47
C GLU A 245 -2.97 6.19 18.59
N GLN A 246 -4.27 6.40 18.32
CA GLN A 246 -5.28 5.34 18.43
C GLN A 246 -5.12 4.24 17.39
N SER A 247 -4.68 4.56 16.18
CA SER A 247 -4.39 3.56 15.15
C SER A 247 -3.20 2.64 15.52
N ASN A 248 -2.37 3.05 16.46
CA ASN A 248 -1.15 2.34 16.88
C ASN A 248 -1.21 1.80 18.32
N MET A 249 -2.34 1.90 18.99
CA MET A 249 -2.55 1.29 20.31
C MET A 249 -3.10 -0.13 20.20
N MET A 250 -2.70 -0.99 21.15
CA MET A 250 -3.23 -2.34 21.25
C MET A 250 -4.68 -2.34 21.77
N HIS A 251 -4.98 -1.42 22.71
CA HIS A 251 -6.31 -1.14 23.22
C HIS A 251 -6.63 0.32 22.94
N ALA A 252 -7.16 0.58 21.76
CA ALA A 252 -7.52 1.91 21.32
C ALA A 252 -8.87 2.35 21.90
N GLN A 253 -9.08 3.66 21.96
CA GLN A 253 -10.35 4.29 22.30
C GLN A 253 -11.17 4.55 21.04
N ARG A 254 -12.47 4.69 21.19
CA ARG A 254 -13.37 5.09 20.11
C ARG A 254 -13.11 6.54 19.75
N LEU A 255 -13.00 6.84 18.45
CA LEU A 255 -12.89 8.21 17.94
C LEU A 255 -14.26 8.66 17.44
N ILE A 256 -14.62 9.89 17.77
CA ILE A 256 -15.85 10.53 17.32
C ILE A 256 -15.49 11.86 16.67
N GLN A 257 -15.79 12.01 15.38
CA GLN A 257 -15.58 13.27 14.67
C GLN A 257 -16.91 13.86 14.22
N PRO A 258 -17.34 15.02 14.77
CA PRO A 258 -18.48 15.74 14.26
C PRO A 258 -18.22 16.29 12.85
N LEU A 259 -19.24 16.35 12.00
CA LEU A 259 -19.13 17.08 10.72
C LEU A 259 -19.23 18.59 10.94
N THR A 260 -20.10 19.02 11.86
CA THR A 260 -20.28 20.40 12.31
C THR A 260 -19.97 20.53 13.80
N PRO A 261 -19.58 21.72 14.32
CA PRO A 261 -19.29 21.90 15.73
C PRO A 261 -20.46 21.51 16.63
N LEU A 262 -20.23 20.73 17.69
CA LEU A 262 -21.28 20.25 18.61
C LEU A 262 -22.00 21.40 19.35
N ASN A 263 -21.35 22.54 19.53
CA ASN A 263 -21.88 23.72 20.25
C ASN A 263 -22.50 24.77 19.33
N SER A 264 -22.69 24.52 18.05
CA SER A 264 -23.35 25.45 17.15
C SER A 264 -24.87 25.49 17.43
N GLN A 265 -25.48 26.66 17.39
CA GLN A 265 -26.94 26.82 17.56
C GLN A 265 -27.75 26.05 16.50
N LEU A 266 -27.09 25.63 15.40
CA LEU A 266 -27.63 24.75 14.34
C LEU A 266 -27.48 23.25 14.69
N SER A 267 -26.76 22.89 15.74
CA SER A 267 -26.45 21.50 16.10
C SER A 267 -27.55 20.79 16.90
N THR A 268 -28.74 21.38 16.99
CA THR A 268 -29.88 20.75 17.65
C THR A 268 -30.34 19.52 16.87
N LEU A 269 -30.11 18.34 17.42
CA LEU A 269 -30.68 17.03 17.06
C LEU A 269 -30.20 16.32 15.78
N ASN A 270 -29.56 16.98 14.80
CA ASN A 270 -29.19 16.37 13.51
C ASN A 270 -27.70 16.50 13.12
N SER A 271 -26.80 16.77 14.06
CA SER A 271 -25.36 16.79 13.75
C SER A 271 -24.87 15.36 13.50
N GLN A 272 -24.55 15.10 12.24
CA GLN A 272 -24.02 13.80 11.84
C GLN A 272 -22.57 13.65 12.37
N LEU A 273 -22.32 12.52 13.01
CA LEU A 273 -21.05 12.13 13.62
C LEU A 273 -20.44 10.97 12.85
N VAL A 274 -19.14 11.01 12.66
CA VAL A 274 -18.34 9.87 12.19
C VAL A 274 -17.84 9.12 13.42
N ILE A 275 -18.22 7.87 13.57
CA ILE A 275 -17.81 7.01 14.68
C ILE A 275 -16.81 6.00 14.17
N VAL A 276 -15.63 5.93 14.78
CA VAL A 276 -14.60 4.92 14.51
C VAL A 276 -14.44 4.04 15.73
N ASN A 277 -14.94 2.82 15.65
CA ASN A 277 -14.76 1.85 16.71
C ASN A 277 -13.29 1.38 16.81
N PRO A 278 -12.79 1.04 18.01
CA PRO A 278 -11.45 0.50 18.18
C PRO A 278 -11.19 -0.72 17.30
N PRO A 279 -9.96 -0.95 16.84
CA PRO A 279 -9.62 -2.16 16.08
C PRO A 279 -9.70 -3.40 16.96
N TYR A 280 -9.84 -4.57 16.34
CA TYR A 280 -9.56 -5.83 17.03
C TYR A 280 -8.10 -5.85 17.52
N PRO A 281 -7.82 -6.60 18.61
CA PRO A 281 -6.43 -6.93 18.95
C PRO A 281 -5.69 -7.56 17.77
N PRO A 282 -4.36 -7.43 17.70
CA PRO A 282 -3.58 -8.08 16.65
C PRO A 282 -3.91 -9.57 16.55
N MET A 283 -3.96 -10.09 15.33
CA MET A 283 -4.22 -11.51 15.10
C MET A 283 -3.20 -12.39 15.80
N THR A 284 -3.65 -13.51 16.36
CA THR A 284 -2.75 -14.56 16.82
C THR A 284 -2.12 -15.29 15.63
N THR A 285 -1.11 -16.12 15.89
CA THR A 285 -0.49 -16.96 14.85
C THR A 285 -1.51 -17.90 14.23
N GLU A 286 -2.37 -18.51 15.05
CA GLU A 286 -3.42 -19.44 14.61
C GLU A 286 -4.48 -18.76 13.73
N GLU A 287 -4.90 -17.56 14.10
CA GLU A 287 -5.84 -16.76 13.29
C GLU A 287 -5.25 -16.35 11.95
N LEU A 288 -3.96 -15.98 11.95
CA LEU A 288 -3.27 -15.60 10.74
C LEU A 288 -3.04 -16.81 9.84
N ASP A 289 -2.59 -17.95 10.40
CA ASP A 289 -2.44 -19.20 9.66
C ASP A 289 -3.76 -19.64 9.04
N ALA A 290 -4.86 -19.58 9.78
CA ALA A 290 -6.19 -19.92 9.27
C ALA A 290 -6.58 -19.11 8.03
N SER A 291 -6.17 -17.85 7.95
CA SER A 291 -6.41 -17.00 6.76
C SER A 291 -5.50 -17.36 5.58
N PHE A 292 -4.23 -17.71 5.83
CA PHE A 292 -3.27 -18.03 4.77
C PHE A 292 -3.38 -19.47 4.25
N ASP A 293 -3.84 -20.41 5.08
CA ASP A 293 -3.97 -21.83 4.74
C ASP A 293 -5.26 -22.15 3.97
N LEU A 294 -6.08 -21.15 3.62
CA LEU A 294 -7.26 -21.30 2.78
C LEU A 294 -6.90 -21.81 1.37
N PRO A 295 -7.83 -22.47 0.67
CA PRO A 295 -7.54 -23.14 -0.60
C PRO A 295 -7.40 -22.16 -1.76
N TYR A 296 -6.42 -21.28 -1.71
CA TYR A 296 -6.09 -20.39 -2.83
C TYR A 296 -5.52 -21.17 -4.00
N THR A 297 -6.04 -20.90 -5.22
CA THR A 297 -5.45 -21.46 -6.44
C THR A 297 -4.08 -20.84 -6.78
N ARG A 298 -3.76 -19.66 -6.23
CA ARG A 298 -2.61 -18.82 -6.54
C ARG A 298 -2.49 -18.45 -8.02
N GLN A 299 -3.63 -18.40 -8.72
CA GLN A 299 -3.71 -18.12 -10.16
C GLN A 299 -4.68 -16.96 -10.43
N PRO A 300 -4.48 -16.20 -11.51
CA PRO A 300 -5.52 -15.34 -12.06
C PRO A 300 -6.73 -16.18 -12.49
N HIS A 301 -7.93 -15.65 -12.31
CA HIS A 301 -9.15 -16.30 -12.75
C HIS A 301 -9.08 -16.64 -14.25
N PRO A 302 -9.60 -17.81 -14.72
CA PRO A 302 -9.51 -18.25 -16.11
C PRO A 302 -10.05 -17.29 -17.17
N LYS A 303 -10.93 -16.33 -16.78
CA LYS A 303 -11.37 -15.25 -17.67
C LYS A 303 -10.23 -14.39 -18.24
N TYR A 304 -9.06 -14.40 -17.60
CA TYR A 304 -7.87 -13.66 -18.02
C TYR A 304 -6.86 -14.52 -18.81
N LYS A 305 -7.26 -15.71 -19.27
CA LYS A 305 -6.37 -16.58 -20.06
C LYS A 305 -5.75 -15.82 -21.23
N GLY A 306 -4.43 -15.85 -21.33
CA GLY A 306 -3.66 -15.15 -22.36
C GLY A 306 -3.40 -13.66 -22.07
N LYS A 307 -3.84 -13.13 -20.93
CA LYS A 307 -3.57 -11.76 -20.50
C LYS A 307 -2.60 -11.74 -19.32
N ARG A 308 -1.65 -10.83 -19.34
CA ARG A 308 -0.70 -10.62 -18.25
C ARG A 308 -1.31 -9.67 -17.21
N ILE A 309 -1.19 -10.00 -15.92
CA ILE A 309 -1.46 -9.08 -14.80
C ILE A 309 -0.11 -8.78 -14.14
N PRO A 310 0.46 -7.57 -14.33
CA PRO A 310 1.83 -7.28 -13.89
C PRO A 310 2.07 -7.53 -12.40
N ALA A 311 1.12 -7.13 -11.53
CA ALA A 311 1.22 -7.35 -10.09
C ALA A 311 1.30 -8.85 -9.74
N TYR A 312 0.53 -9.69 -10.41
CA TYR A 312 0.59 -11.15 -10.22
C TYR A 312 1.96 -11.71 -10.61
N GLU A 313 2.50 -11.29 -11.76
CA GLU A 313 3.81 -11.76 -12.22
C GLU A 313 4.93 -11.43 -11.22
N MET A 314 4.80 -10.31 -10.51
CA MET A 314 5.78 -9.91 -9.49
C MET A 314 5.73 -10.77 -8.23
N ILE A 315 4.55 -11.27 -7.84
CA ILE A 315 4.34 -11.89 -6.52
C ILE A 315 4.00 -13.37 -6.55
N LYS A 316 3.75 -13.96 -7.71
CA LYS A 316 3.24 -15.35 -7.83
C LYS A 316 4.07 -16.40 -7.11
N HIS A 317 5.38 -16.20 -7.00
CA HIS A 317 6.31 -17.07 -6.28
C HIS A 317 6.82 -16.40 -4.97
N SER A 318 6.07 -15.47 -4.40
CA SER A 318 6.37 -14.89 -3.09
C SER A 318 5.54 -15.55 -1.98
N VAL A 319 6.09 -15.54 -0.77
CA VAL A 319 5.42 -16.02 0.44
C VAL A 319 5.51 -14.95 1.51
N ASN A 320 4.36 -14.51 2.00
CA ASN A 320 4.27 -13.53 3.06
C ASN A 320 4.32 -14.26 4.42
N ILE A 321 5.24 -13.87 5.30
CA ILE A 321 5.49 -14.56 6.58
C ILE A 321 4.91 -13.83 7.80
N HIS A 322 4.59 -12.53 7.67
CA HIS A 322 3.99 -11.74 8.74
C HIS A 322 3.21 -10.53 8.20
N ARG A 323 2.34 -9.96 9.01
CA ARG A 323 1.65 -8.69 8.80
C ARG A 323 2.07 -7.68 9.86
N GLY A 324 1.81 -6.40 9.59
CA GLY A 324 2.14 -5.28 10.46
C GLY A 324 3.57 -4.76 10.27
N CYS A 325 3.81 -3.54 10.75
CA CYS A 325 5.13 -2.90 10.70
C CYS A 325 5.26 -1.86 11.82
N PHE A 326 6.19 -2.10 12.75
CA PHE A 326 6.45 -1.15 13.84
C PHE A 326 7.42 -0.02 13.46
N GLY A 327 7.77 0.10 12.18
CA GLY A 327 8.65 1.16 11.68
C GLY A 327 8.09 2.55 11.89
N GLY A 328 6.78 2.73 11.68
CA GLY A 328 6.07 4.00 11.92
C GLY A 328 6.62 5.16 11.09
N CYS A 329 7.19 4.89 9.89
CA CYS A 329 7.68 5.93 8.99
C CYS A 329 6.56 6.93 8.68
N ALA A 330 6.84 8.23 8.78
CA ALA A 330 5.84 9.28 8.75
C ALA A 330 5.02 9.37 7.44
N PHE A 331 5.56 8.84 6.34
CA PHE A 331 4.96 8.86 5.00
C PHE A 331 4.28 7.54 4.59
N CYS A 332 4.36 6.51 5.45
CA CYS A 332 3.97 5.14 5.07
C CYS A 332 2.60 4.76 5.60
N THR A 333 1.76 4.18 4.76
CA THR A 333 0.39 3.74 5.11
C THR A 333 0.32 2.33 5.70
N ILE A 334 1.42 1.57 5.72
CA ILE A 334 1.41 0.17 6.18
C ILE A 334 0.94 0.08 7.63
N SER A 335 1.51 0.86 8.54
CA SER A 335 1.08 0.84 9.95
C SER A 335 -0.34 1.36 10.15
N ALA A 336 -0.79 2.31 9.32
CA ALA A 336 -2.16 2.84 9.36
C ALA A 336 -3.21 1.81 8.88
N HIS A 337 -2.83 0.86 8.02
CA HIS A 337 -3.72 -0.15 7.46
C HIS A 337 -3.55 -1.54 8.09
N GLN A 338 -2.31 -2.02 8.25
CA GLN A 338 -2.02 -3.34 8.83
C GLN A 338 -1.76 -3.32 10.33
N GLY A 339 -1.60 -2.13 10.93
CA GLY A 339 -1.24 -1.94 12.32
C GLY A 339 0.27 -1.96 12.58
N LYS A 340 0.63 -1.51 13.78
CA LYS A 340 2.02 -1.47 14.26
C LYS A 340 2.52 -2.84 14.73
N PHE A 341 1.66 -3.65 15.31
CA PHE A 341 2.05 -4.91 15.93
C PHE A 341 2.24 -6.01 14.89
N ILE A 342 3.35 -6.75 15.03
CA ILE A 342 3.65 -7.84 14.11
C ILE A 342 2.82 -9.07 14.48
N ALA A 343 2.05 -9.56 13.53
CA ALA A 343 1.39 -10.86 13.56
C ALA A 343 2.14 -11.80 12.64
N CYS A 344 2.70 -12.88 13.19
CA CYS A 344 3.52 -13.85 12.47
C CYS A 344 2.73 -15.11 12.14
N ARG A 345 3.00 -15.67 10.98
CA ARG A 345 2.58 -17.05 10.65
C ARG A 345 3.50 -18.06 11.35
N SER A 346 2.95 -19.24 11.59
CA SER A 346 3.80 -20.37 12.03
C SER A 346 4.75 -20.83 10.92
N LYS A 347 5.84 -21.46 11.30
CA LYS A 347 6.77 -22.08 10.34
C LYS A 347 6.06 -23.15 9.50
N GLU A 348 5.18 -23.91 10.10
CA GLU A 348 4.39 -24.97 9.45
C GLU A 348 3.49 -24.41 8.34
N SER A 349 2.77 -23.31 8.60
CA SER A 349 1.95 -22.62 7.61
C SER A 349 2.80 -22.09 6.45
N ILE A 350 3.93 -21.44 6.76
CA ILE A 350 4.86 -20.93 5.73
C ILE A 350 5.38 -22.07 4.85
N LEU A 351 5.83 -23.17 5.44
CA LEU A 351 6.35 -24.33 4.70
C LEU A 351 5.26 -25.03 3.87
N ARG A 352 4.00 -25.04 4.34
CA ARG A 352 2.86 -25.53 3.52
C ARG A 352 2.70 -24.69 2.27
N GLU A 353 2.65 -23.37 2.42
CA GLU A 353 2.50 -22.47 1.27
C GLU A 353 3.68 -22.57 0.29
N VAL A 354 4.93 -22.66 0.79
CA VAL A 354 6.10 -22.89 -0.08
C VAL A 354 5.93 -24.16 -0.92
N ARG A 355 5.44 -25.25 -0.31
CA ARG A 355 5.18 -26.49 -1.05
C ARG A 355 4.09 -26.34 -2.11
N GLU A 356 3.07 -25.50 -1.88
CA GLU A 356 2.06 -25.20 -2.90
C GLU A 356 2.66 -24.36 -4.05
N VAL A 357 3.50 -23.37 -3.74
CA VAL A 357 4.25 -22.61 -4.76
C VAL A 357 5.14 -23.53 -5.61
N MET A 358 5.80 -24.51 -4.97
CA MET A 358 6.65 -25.49 -5.68
C MET A 358 5.88 -26.36 -6.68
N LYS A 359 4.57 -26.54 -6.51
CA LYS A 359 3.71 -27.30 -7.45
C LYS A 359 3.29 -26.47 -8.67
N MET A 360 3.54 -25.17 -8.70
CA MET A 360 3.16 -24.29 -9.81
C MET A 360 3.93 -24.68 -11.09
N PRO A 361 3.28 -24.72 -12.25
CA PRO A 361 3.90 -25.25 -13.49
C PRO A 361 5.13 -24.48 -13.95
N ASP A 362 5.21 -23.17 -13.63
CA ASP A 362 6.28 -22.26 -14.02
C ASP A 362 7.32 -22.05 -12.91
N PHE A 363 7.20 -22.74 -11.78
CA PHE A 363 8.19 -22.68 -10.69
C PHE A 363 9.48 -23.40 -11.08
N LYS A 364 10.61 -22.68 -10.97
CA LYS A 364 11.94 -23.19 -11.37
C LYS A 364 12.90 -23.36 -10.20
N GLY A 365 12.37 -23.40 -8.99
CA GLY A 365 13.16 -23.54 -7.75
C GLY A 365 13.53 -22.20 -7.08
N TYR A 366 12.95 -21.08 -7.53
CA TYR A 366 13.26 -19.75 -7.02
C TYR A 366 12.03 -19.08 -6.42
N LEU A 367 12.09 -18.77 -5.12
CA LEU A 367 11.12 -17.88 -4.49
C LEU A 367 11.55 -16.43 -4.77
N SER A 368 10.60 -15.60 -5.20
CA SER A 368 10.87 -14.19 -5.53
C SER A 368 10.96 -13.29 -4.29
N ASP A 369 10.25 -13.65 -3.23
CA ASP A 369 10.31 -13.00 -1.92
C ASP A 369 9.81 -13.96 -0.83
N LEU A 370 10.56 -14.04 0.26
CA LEU A 370 10.17 -14.71 1.50
C LEU A 370 10.23 -13.66 2.61
N GLY A 371 9.17 -12.86 2.74
CA GLY A 371 9.21 -11.65 3.55
C GLY A 371 7.85 -11.17 4.02
N GLY A 372 7.77 -9.89 4.33
CA GLY A 372 6.58 -9.21 4.80
C GLY A 372 6.64 -7.71 4.51
N PRO A 373 5.82 -6.88 5.17
CA PRO A 373 5.86 -5.43 5.02
C PRO A 373 7.25 -4.81 5.29
N SER A 374 8.07 -5.51 6.07
CA SER A 374 9.51 -5.28 6.23
C SER A 374 10.19 -6.65 6.33
N ALA A 375 11.31 -6.83 5.65
CA ALA A 375 11.97 -8.15 5.51
C ALA A 375 12.33 -8.79 6.86
N ASN A 376 12.79 -8.00 7.83
CA ASN A 376 13.37 -8.49 9.07
C ASN A 376 12.63 -8.06 10.34
N MET A 377 11.32 -8.23 10.35
CA MET A 377 10.50 -7.99 11.56
C MET A 377 9.79 -9.25 12.07
N TYR A 378 9.95 -10.39 11.42
CA TYR A 378 9.36 -11.65 11.83
C TYR A 378 9.81 -12.06 13.23
N GLY A 379 8.87 -12.45 14.09
CA GLY A 379 9.15 -12.85 15.47
C GLY A 379 9.41 -11.69 16.45
N MET A 380 9.51 -10.45 15.97
CA MET A 380 9.82 -9.30 16.80
C MET A 380 8.57 -8.71 17.45
N LYS A 381 8.58 -8.64 18.78
CA LYS A 381 7.49 -8.08 19.59
C LYS A 381 8.03 -7.52 20.91
N GLY A 382 7.19 -6.82 21.66
CA GLY A 382 7.56 -6.38 23.01
C GLY A 382 7.81 -7.55 23.94
N ARG A 383 8.89 -7.52 24.72
CA ARG A 383 9.20 -8.53 25.75
C ARG A 383 8.18 -8.50 26.88
N ASN A 384 7.78 -7.31 27.30
CA ASN A 384 6.68 -7.09 28.23
C ASN A 384 5.46 -6.55 27.48
N ILE A 385 4.50 -7.43 27.20
CA ILE A 385 3.28 -7.10 26.44
C ILE A 385 2.40 -6.09 27.21
N LYS A 386 2.30 -6.19 28.54
CA LYS A 386 1.53 -5.22 29.34
C LYS A 386 2.02 -3.78 29.18
N ALA A 387 3.32 -3.57 28.97
CA ALA A 387 3.86 -2.25 28.67
C ALA A 387 3.46 -1.79 27.25
N CYS A 388 3.29 -2.71 26.30
CA CYS A 388 2.84 -2.41 24.95
C CYS A 388 1.35 -2.05 24.88
N GLU A 389 0.51 -2.64 25.73
CA GLU A 389 -0.93 -2.38 25.78
C GLU A 389 -1.27 -0.90 25.99
N LYS A 390 -0.46 -0.17 26.77
CA LYS A 390 -0.63 1.25 27.08
C LYS A 390 0.24 2.18 26.23
N CYS A 391 1.02 1.63 25.30
CA CYS A 391 2.01 2.40 24.55
C CYS A 391 1.35 3.21 23.43
N LYS A 392 1.52 4.54 23.48
CA LYS A 392 1.04 5.50 22.46
C LYS A 392 2.06 5.80 21.35
N ARG A 393 3.32 5.28 21.46
CA ARG A 393 4.36 5.56 20.46
C ARG A 393 3.94 5.00 19.09
N PRO A 394 4.00 5.80 18.02
CA PRO A 394 3.66 5.32 16.66
C PRO A 394 4.75 4.40 16.09
N SER A 395 5.98 4.46 16.60
CA SER A 395 7.11 3.64 16.16
C SER A 395 7.80 2.96 17.34
N CYS A 396 8.23 1.70 17.17
CA CYS A 396 9.07 1.01 18.15
C CYS A 396 10.57 1.21 17.93
N ILE A 397 10.96 1.90 16.84
CA ILE A 397 12.35 2.09 16.44
C ILE A 397 12.74 3.55 16.19
N HIS A 398 11.81 4.49 16.32
CA HIS A 398 12.08 5.93 16.24
C HIS A 398 11.57 6.63 17.53
N PRO A 399 12.31 7.61 18.08
CA PRO A 399 13.64 8.11 17.68
C PRO A 399 14.78 7.13 17.95
N GLN A 400 14.55 6.14 18.76
CA GLN A 400 15.47 5.05 19.07
C GLN A 400 14.71 3.74 19.25
N VAL A 401 15.41 2.63 19.09
CA VAL A 401 14.84 1.29 19.31
C VAL A 401 14.32 1.20 20.74
N CYS A 402 13.05 0.77 20.88
CA CYS A 402 12.41 0.63 22.17
C CYS A 402 13.14 -0.44 23.02
N PRO A 403 13.54 -0.13 24.26
CA PRO A 403 14.21 -1.13 25.13
C PRO A 403 13.38 -2.38 25.40
N ASN A 404 12.04 -2.28 25.25
CA ASN A 404 11.13 -3.40 25.39
C ASN A 404 11.00 -4.25 24.12
N LEU A 405 11.53 -3.81 22.97
CA LEU A 405 11.45 -4.55 21.71
C LEU A 405 12.44 -5.72 21.72
N ASN A 406 11.95 -6.91 21.39
CA ASN A 406 12.82 -8.02 21.03
C ASN A 406 13.28 -7.83 19.58
N THR A 407 14.59 -7.75 19.34
CA THR A 407 15.21 -7.57 18.01
C THR A 407 15.96 -8.82 17.54
N ASP A 408 15.70 -9.97 18.16
CA ASP A 408 16.34 -11.25 17.83
C ASP A 408 15.88 -11.76 16.45
N HIS A 409 16.83 -12.02 15.56
CA HIS A 409 16.60 -12.52 14.20
C HIS A 409 16.60 -14.06 14.11
N SER A 410 16.81 -14.78 15.22
CA SER A 410 16.96 -16.25 15.23
C SER A 410 15.74 -16.96 14.63
N ALA A 411 14.52 -16.50 14.95
CA ALA A 411 13.30 -17.10 14.42
C ALA A 411 13.19 -16.93 12.89
N LEU A 412 13.63 -15.79 12.35
CA LEU A 412 13.63 -15.51 10.92
C LEU A 412 14.68 -16.37 10.19
N LEU A 413 15.87 -16.51 10.77
CA LEU A 413 16.92 -17.40 10.27
C LEU A 413 16.45 -18.85 10.19
N ASP A 414 15.72 -19.32 11.21
CA ASP A 414 15.15 -20.67 11.20
C ASP A 414 14.15 -20.87 10.05
N ILE A 415 13.33 -19.87 9.75
CA ILE A 415 12.43 -19.90 8.57
C ILE A 415 13.24 -20.02 7.27
N TYR A 416 14.24 -19.17 7.07
CA TYR A 416 15.04 -19.16 5.84
C TYR A 416 15.75 -20.50 5.62
N ARG A 417 16.42 -21.00 6.65
CA ARG A 417 17.13 -22.31 6.59
C ARG A 417 16.18 -23.46 6.36
N SER A 418 14.99 -23.44 6.98
CA SER A 418 13.98 -24.48 6.80
C SER A 418 13.40 -24.49 5.39
N VAL A 419 13.20 -23.32 4.78
CA VAL A 419 12.72 -23.19 3.38
C VAL A 419 13.82 -23.64 2.41
N ASP A 420 15.05 -23.18 2.59
CA ASP A 420 16.17 -23.54 1.70
C ASP A 420 16.54 -25.04 1.77
N ALA A 421 16.21 -25.71 2.89
CA ALA A 421 16.39 -27.15 3.03
C ALA A 421 15.34 -27.99 2.28
N LEU A 422 14.27 -27.40 1.76
CA LEU A 422 13.23 -28.15 1.03
C LEU A 422 13.77 -28.65 -0.31
N PRO A 423 13.66 -29.97 -0.61
CA PRO A 423 14.05 -30.51 -1.91
C PRO A 423 13.29 -29.81 -3.04
N GLY A 424 14.00 -29.19 -3.99
CA GLY A 424 13.40 -28.44 -5.10
C GLY A 424 13.48 -26.92 -4.98
N ILE A 425 13.81 -26.38 -3.80
CA ILE A 425 14.21 -24.99 -3.63
C ILE A 425 15.70 -24.87 -4.00
N LYS A 426 16.00 -24.03 -4.97
CA LYS A 426 17.36 -23.66 -5.34
C LYS A 426 17.83 -22.42 -4.61
N LYS A 427 16.92 -21.44 -4.46
CA LYS A 427 17.20 -20.19 -3.75
C LYS A 427 15.90 -19.49 -3.35
N SER A 428 15.85 -18.95 -2.15
CA SER A 428 14.82 -18.03 -1.72
C SER A 428 15.40 -16.60 -1.71
N PHE A 429 14.77 -15.69 -2.45
CA PHE A 429 15.17 -14.29 -2.47
C PHE A 429 14.38 -13.48 -1.45
N ILE A 430 14.96 -12.36 -1.03
CA ILE A 430 14.33 -11.33 -0.21
C ILE A 430 14.20 -10.08 -1.07
N GLY A 431 12.96 -9.80 -1.51
CA GLY A 431 12.61 -8.61 -2.28
C GLY A 431 12.07 -7.47 -1.44
N SER A 432 11.63 -7.76 -0.22
CA SER A 432 11.11 -6.79 0.75
C SER A 432 12.22 -5.91 1.32
N GLY A 433 11.86 -4.70 1.77
CA GLY A 433 12.81 -3.73 2.33
C GLY A 433 13.42 -4.18 3.65
N VAL A 434 14.74 -4.17 3.74
CA VAL A 434 15.50 -4.54 4.93
C VAL A 434 15.68 -3.35 5.86
N ARG A 435 15.39 -3.53 7.15
CA ARG A 435 15.66 -2.56 8.21
C ARG A 435 17.06 -2.79 8.77
N TYR A 436 18.04 -2.11 8.18
CA TYR A 436 19.45 -2.20 8.60
C TYR A 436 19.70 -1.60 9.99
N ASP A 437 18.84 -0.69 10.45
CA ASP A 437 18.87 -0.15 11.80
C ASP A 437 18.57 -1.23 12.88
N LEU A 438 17.79 -2.27 12.56
CA LEU A 438 17.60 -3.42 13.45
C LEU A 438 18.81 -4.37 13.45
N ILE A 439 19.50 -4.50 12.32
CA ILE A 439 20.75 -5.27 12.22
C ILE A 439 21.86 -4.63 13.04
N LEU A 440 21.95 -3.30 12.97
CA LEU A 440 23.01 -2.51 13.63
C LEU A 440 22.68 -2.18 15.10
N HIS A 441 21.48 -2.53 15.57
CA HIS A 441 21.09 -2.26 16.95
C HIS A 441 21.84 -3.16 17.93
N HIS A 442 22.56 -2.54 18.86
CA HIS A 442 23.21 -3.24 19.95
C HIS A 442 22.23 -3.51 21.10
N SER A 443 21.82 -4.78 21.23
CA SER A 443 21.09 -5.28 22.38
C SER A 443 22.03 -5.51 23.57
N LYS A 444 21.46 -5.51 24.78
CA LYS A 444 22.19 -5.97 25.99
C LYS A 444 22.45 -7.48 25.97
N ASP A 445 21.76 -8.22 25.15
CA ASP A 445 21.89 -9.66 24.97
C ASP A 445 22.80 -9.97 23.78
N GLU A 446 23.96 -10.58 24.08
CA GLU A 446 24.97 -10.93 23.09
C GLU A 446 24.49 -12.00 22.09
N GLN A 447 23.53 -12.84 22.45
CA GLN A 447 22.93 -13.80 21.52
C GLN A 447 22.11 -13.07 20.45
N THR A 448 21.34 -12.06 20.85
CA THR A 448 20.60 -11.19 19.92
C THR A 448 21.55 -10.46 18.97
N ASN A 449 22.68 -9.94 19.46
CA ASN A 449 23.69 -9.26 18.63
C ASN A 449 24.31 -10.22 17.59
N ARG A 450 24.64 -11.45 18.02
CA ARG A 450 25.14 -12.50 17.10
C ARG A 450 24.12 -12.86 16.05
N ALA A 451 22.87 -13.10 16.44
CA ALA A 451 21.79 -13.42 15.51
C ALA A 451 21.54 -12.30 14.47
N ALA A 452 21.72 -11.04 14.82
CA ALA A 452 21.63 -9.91 13.89
C ALA A 452 22.76 -9.94 12.84
N MET A 453 23.99 -10.27 13.25
CA MET A 453 25.13 -10.39 12.33
C MET A 453 25.04 -11.65 11.47
N ASP A 454 24.59 -12.78 12.04
CA ASP A 454 24.32 -14.01 11.29
C ASP A 454 23.25 -13.77 10.23
N TYR A 455 22.21 -12.99 10.56
CA TYR A 455 21.18 -12.59 9.60
C TYR A 455 21.77 -11.75 8.46
N ALA A 456 22.61 -10.76 8.76
CA ALA A 456 23.27 -9.96 7.73
C ALA A 456 24.13 -10.82 6.80
N GLN A 457 24.92 -11.74 7.37
CA GLN A 457 25.76 -12.68 6.61
C GLN A 457 24.88 -13.56 5.70
N GLU A 458 23.86 -14.21 6.24
CA GLU A 458 23.01 -15.14 5.51
C GLU A 458 22.17 -14.41 4.43
N LEU A 459 21.61 -13.24 4.75
CA LEU A 459 20.90 -12.39 3.80
C LEU A 459 21.78 -12.10 2.57
N ILE A 460 22.97 -11.55 2.79
CA ILE A 460 23.85 -11.09 1.72
C ILE A 460 24.39 -12.28 0.91
N THR A 461 24.80 -13.38 1.56
CA THR A 461 25.39 -14.52 0.86
C THR A 461 24.37 -15.39 0.13
N ARG A 462 23.16 -15.53 0.66
CA ARG A 462 22.18 -16.51 0.17
C ARG A 462 20.94 -15.92 -0.48
N HIS A 463 20.42 -14.76 0.01
CA HIS A 463 19.09 -14.28 -0.33
C HIS A 463 19.06 -13.04 -1.22
N VAL A 464 20.22 -12.46 -1.58
CA VAL A 464 20.31 -11.36 -2.52
C VAL A 464 20.52 -11.88 -3.94
N SER A 465 19.73 -11.36 -4.89
CA SER A 465 19.80 -11.73 -6.32
C SER A 465 20.80 -10.89 -7.12
N GLY A 466 21.85 -10.37 -6.48
CA GLY A 466 22.84 -9.45 -7.05
C GLY A 466 22.58 -7.98 -6.71
N ARG A 467 21.36 -7.60 -6.34
CA ARG A 467 20.96 -6.21 -6.04
C ARG A 467 20.13 -6.16 -4.76
N LEU A 468 20.70 -5.62 -3.68
CA LEU A 468 20.00 -5.42 -2.41
C LEU A 468 19.35 -4.05 -2.38
N LYS A 469 18.04 -4.01 -2.28
CA LYS A 469 17.27 -2.78 -2.13
C LYS A 469 17.23 -2.37 -0.66
N VAL A 470 17.65 -1.15 -0.37
CA VAL A 470 17.57 -0.54 0.96
C VAL A 470 16.97 0.87 0.86
N ALA A 471 16.35 1.31 1.92
CA ALA A 471 15.57 2.55 1.94
C ALA A 471 16.12 3.54 2.98
N PRO A 472 17.28 4.21 2.74
CA PRO A 472 17.72 5.32 3.57
C PRO A 472 16.78 6.53 3.50
N GLU A 473 16.09 6.72 2.38
CA GLU A 473 15.09 7.74 2.02
C GLU A 473 15.67 9.15 1.83
N HIS A 474 16.65 9.57 2.63
CA HIS A 474 17.33 10.85 2.53
C HIS A 474 18.73 10.77 3.14
N THR A 475 19.54 11.84 3.00
CA THR A 475 20.86 11.97 3.62
C THR A 475 20.93 13.03 4.72
N SER A 476 19.96 13.95 4.78
CA SER A 476 19.85 14.98 5.82
C SER A 476 19.16 14.40 7.06
N ASP A 477 19.85 14.39 8.21
CA ASP A 477 19.30 13.89 9.48
C ASP A 477 18.06 14.66 9.93
N ARG A 478 17.97 15.94 9.62
CA ARG A 478 16.78 16.77 9.91
C ARG A 478 15.57 16.28 9.12
N VAL A 479 15.74 15.95 7.85
CA VAL A 479 14.66 15.39 7.01
C VAL A 479 14.33 13.97 7.44
N LEU A 480 15.34 13.15 7.74
CA LEU A 480 15.17 11.78 8.24
C LEU A 480 14.44 11.73 9.57
N TRP A 481 14.66 12.71 10.46
CA TRP A 481 13.91 12.84 11.70
C TRP A 481 12.40 13.02 11.44
N LEU A 482 12.03 13.93 10.53
CA LEU A 482 10.64 14.14 10.13
C LEU A 482 10.03 12.92 9.41
N MET A 483 10.84 12.17 8.69
CA MET A 483 10.45 10.90 8.07
C MET A 483 10.33 9.74 9.07
N ARG A 484 10.77 9.91 10.31
CA ARG A 484 10.94 8.84 11.31
C ARG A 484 11.83 7.70 10.80
N LYS A 485 12.94 8.10 10.15
CA LYS A 485 13.98 7.20 9.67
C LYS A 485 15.25 7.35 10.51
N PRO A 486 16.11 6.32 10.55
CA PRO A 486 17.39 6.43 11.23
C PRO A 486 18.33 7.42 10.53
N SER A 487 19.34 7.94 11.26
CA SER A 487 20.41 8.76 10.69
C SER A 487 21.07 8.06 9.50
N PHE A 488 21.48 8.85 8.49
CA PHE A 488 22.20 8.33 7.33
C PHE A 488 23.54 7.69 7.70
N GLN A 489 24.10 8.00 8.87
CA GLN A 489 25.30 7.34 9.39
C GLN A 489 25.12 5.82 9.47
N LEU A 490 23.94 5.33 9.87
CA LEU A 490 23.68 3.89 9.91
C LEU A 490 23.67 3.24 8.52
N PHE A 491 23.35 4.00 7.47
CA PHE A 491 23.51 3.50 6.10
C PHE A 491 24.98 3.28 5.73
N TYR A 492 25.89 4.18 6.12
CA TYR A 492 27.33 3.97 5.93
C TYR A 492 27.83 2.75 6.68
N ASP A 493 27.36 2.57 7.92
CA ASP A 493 27.76 1.43 8.76
C ASP A 493 27.28 0.11 8.14
N PHE A 494 26.04 0.06 7.68
CA PHE A 494 25.51 -1.11 6.96
C PHE A 494 26.24 -1.36 5.64
N LYS A 495 26.54 -0.30 4.87
CA LYS A 495 27.31 -0.42 3.62
C LYS A 495 28.68 -1.02 3.86
N ARG A 496 29.38 -0.64 4.94
CA ARG A 496 30.68 -1.25 5.30
C ARG A 496 30.55 -2.75 5.56
N ILE A 497 29.49 -3.20 6.26
CA ILE A 497 29.23 -4.62 6.49
C ILE A 497 28.97 -5.33 5.15
N PHE A 498 28.10 -4.74 4.33
CA PHE A 498 27.75 -5.29 3.01
C PHE A 498 29.01 -5.44 2.10
N ASP A 499 29.83 -4.40 2.00
CA ASP A 499 31.03 -4.39 1.19
C ASP A 499 32.07 -5.41 1.69
N ARG A 500 32.22 -5.53 3.03
CA ARG A 500 33.10 -6.52 3.65
C ARG A 500 32.68 -7.94 3.31
N ILE A 501 31.40 -8.28 3.51
CA ILE A 501 30.86 -9.63 3.22
C ILE A 501 31.01 -9.94 1.72
N ASN A 502 30.69 -8.99 0.83
CA ASN A 502 30.88 -9.18 -0.60
C ASN A 502 32.33 -9.50 -0.97
N LYS A 503 33.29 -8.82 -0.34
CA LYS A 503 34.71 -9.06 -0.56
C LYS A 503 35.16 -10.43 -0.02
N GLU A 504 34.77 -10.76 1.20
CA GLU A 504 35.14 -12.02 1.88
C GLU A 504 34.58 -13.25 1.16
N GLU A 505 33.34 -13.14 0.65
CA GLU A 505 32.61 -14.22 -0.04
C GLU A 505 32.76 -14.17 -1.57
N HIS A 506 33.61 -13.29 -2.10
CA HIS A 506 33.85 -13.09 -3.55
C HIS A 506 32.55 -12.84 -4.35
N LEU A 507 31.61 -12.08 -3.78
CA LEU A 507 30.34 -11.73 -4.42
C LEU A 507 30.49 -10.43 -5.23
N ASN A 508 29.67 -10.30 -6.27
CA ASN A 508 29.56 -9.07 -7.07
C ASN A 508 28.13 -8.52 -6.97
N GLN A 509 27.78 -8.05 -5.79
CA GLN A 509 26.43 -7.52 -5.51
C GLN A 509 26.49 -6.01 -5.31
N GLN A 510 25.34 -5.35 -5.49
CA GLN A 510 25.19 -3.90 -5.37
C GLN A 510 24.07 -3.53 -4.41
N ILE A 511 24.26 -2.48 -3.63
CA ILE A 511 23.19 -1.81 -2.89
C ILE A 511 22.48 -0.85 -3.86
N ILE A 512 21.14 -0.92 -3.86
CA ILE A 512 20.27 0.00 -4.58
C ILE A 512 19.50 0.84 -3.55
N PRO A 513 19.95 2.07 -3.27
CA PRO A 513 19.30 2.93 -2.30
C PRO A 513 18.04 3.59 -2.88
N TYR A 514 16.99 3.65 -2.06
CA TYR A 514 15.77 4.42 -2.33
C TYR A 514 15.87 5.81 -1.70
N PHE A 515 15.50 6.85 -2.46
CA PHE A 515 15.46 8.22 -1.97
C PHE A 515 14.15 8.92 -2.33
N ILE A 516 13.71 9.81 -1.43
CA ILE A 516 12.49 10.60 -1.57
C ILE A 516 12.85 12.08 -1.54
N SER A 517 12.44 12.83 -2.58
CA SER A 517 12.48 14.29 -2.60
C SER A 517 11.14 14.90 -2.16
N SER A 518 11.13 16.17 -1.88
CA SER A 518 9.92 16.97 -1.60
C SER A 518 9.11 16.50 -0.39
N HIS A 519 9.72 15.73 0.52
CA HIS A 519 9.13 15.43 1.82
C HIS A 519 8.98 16.71 2.65
N PRO A 520 7.98 16.85 3.53
CA PRO A 520 7.93 17.95 4.49
C PRO A 520 9.27 18.18 5.19
N GLY A 521 9.69 19.42 5.26
CA GLY A 521 10.99 19.84 5.80
C GLY A 521 12.18 19.71 4.83
N CYS A 522 12.05 19.06 3.68
CA CYS A 522 13.14 18.93 2.70
C CYS A 522 13.27 20.22 1.87
N THR A 523 14.43 20.86 1.92
CA THR A 523 14.80 22.05 1.16
C THR A 523 15.69 21.71 -0.03
N GLU A 524 15.91 22.66 -0.95
CA GLU A 524 16.88 22.49 -2.04
C GLU A 524 18.30 22.29 -1.52
N GLN A 525 18.66 22.88 -0.39
CA GLN A 525 19.97 22.70 0.24
C GLN A 525 20.18 21.25 0.71
N ASP A 526 19.14 20.64 1.29
CA ASP A 526 19.18 19.22 1.69
C ASP A 526 19.36 18.30 0.46
N MET A 527 18.73 18.65 -0.66
CA MET A 527 18.87 17.91 -1.91
C MET A 527 20.24 18.10 -2.57
N ALA A 528 20.82 19.29 -2.49
CA ALA A 528 22.19 19.54 -2.96
C ALA A 528 23.20 18.70 -2.16
N GLN A 529 23.05 18.62 -0.84
CA GLN A 529 23.86 17.76 0.02
C GLN A 529 23.68 16.27 -0.36
N LEU A 530 22.45 15.84 -0.63
CA LEU A 530 22.16 14.47 -1.09
C LEU A 530 22.89 14.17 -2.41
N ALA A 531 22.86 15.11 -3.37
CA ALA A 531 23.55 14.94 -4.64
C ALA A 531 25.07 14.79 -4.45
N GLU A 532 25.66 15.59 -3.58
CA GLU A 532 27.09 15.50 -3.27
C GLU A 532 27.46 14.16 -2.62
N ILE A 533 26.71 13.73 -1.60
CA ILE A 533 26.93 12.44 -0.94
C ILE A 533 26.78 11.28 -1.91
N THR A 534 25.74 11.27 -2.73
CA THR A 534 25.51 10.19 -3.71
C THR A 534 26.57 10.17 -4.81
N LYS A 535 27.13 11.34 -5.16
CA LYS A 535 28.30 11.45 -6.06
C LYS A 535 29.56 10.87 -5.42
N GLN A 536 29.85 11.19 -4.18
CA GLN A 536 30.98 10.62 -3.43
C GLN A 536 30.88 9.11 -3.27
N LEU A 537 29.66 8.57 -3.09
CA LEU A 537 29.39 7.13 -3.03
C LEU A 537 29.30 6.45 -4.40
N ASN A 538 29.43 7.19 -5.49
CA ASN A 538 29.28 6.75 -6.87
C ASN A 538 27.93 6.04 -7.13
N PHE A 539 26.83 6.56 -6.55
CA PHE A 539 25.50 6.04 -6.79
C PHE A 539 24.81 6.78 -7.94
N HIS A 540 24.65 6.11 -9.07
CA HIS A 540 23.72 6.54 -10.12
C HIS A 540 22.32 6.08 -9.71
N LEU A 541 21.52 7.01 -9.19
CA LEU A 541 20.24 6.69 -8.56
C LEU A 541 19.20 6.20 -9.57
N GLU A 542 18.63 5.04 -9.31
CA GLU A 542 17.57 4.42 -10.12
C GLU A 542 16.20 4.46 -9.41
N GLN A 543 16.21 4.34 -8.11
CA GLN A 543 15.02 4.26 -7.27
C GLN A 543 14.80 5.56 -6.52
N VAL A 544 14.18 6.52 -7.20
CA VAL A 544 13.89 7.86 -6.66
C VAL A 544 12.41 8.17 -6.82
N GLN A 545 11.84 8.78 -5.80
CA GLN A 545 10.44 9.18 -5.77
C GLN A 545 10.31 10.61 -5.26
N ASP A 546 9.34 11.35 -5.78
CA ASP A 546 8.86 12.54 -5.12
C ASP A 546 7.82 12.14 -4.07
N PHE A 547 7.81 12.81 -2.93
CA PHE A 547 6.79 12.57 -1.90
C PHE A 547 5.39 12.74 -2.49
N THR A 548 4.57 11.72 -2.31
CA THR A 548 3.16 11.72 -2.71
C THR A 548 2.32 11.78 -1.44
N PRO A 549 1.65 12.90 -1.16
CA PRO A 549 0.74 12.99 -0.02
C PRO A 549 -0.35 11.92 -0.13
N THR A 550 -0.32 10.98 0.81
CA THR A 550 -1.29 9.88 0.89
C THR A 550 -2.08 10.04 2.20
N PRO A 551 -3.41 10.00 2.19
CA PRO A 551 -4.21 10.17 3.40
C PRO A 551 -3.77 9.26 4.55
N MET A 552 -4.03 9.64 5.78
CA MET A 552 -3.68 8.91 7.01
C MET A 552 -2.17 8.75 7.27
N THR A 553 -1.34 9.65 6.77
CA THR A 553 0.08 9.70 7.11
C THR A 553 0.47 11.03 7.73
N VAL A 554 1.34 11.01 8.73
CA VAL A 554 1.87 12.23 9.38
C VAL A 554 2.44 13.21 8.37
N SER A 555 3.20 12.69 7.40
CA SER A 555 3.82 13.52 6.37
C SER A 555 2.79 14.24 5.50
N THR A 556 1.64 13.62 5.23
CA THR A 556 0.56 14.27 4.46
C THR A 556 -0.10 15.37 5.27
N GLU A 557 -0.36 15.13 6.54
CA GLU A 557 -0.94 16.15 7.42
C GLU A 557 0.04 17.32 7.63
N THR A 558 1.32 17.03 7.85
CA THR A 558 2.36 18.05 7.91
C THR A 558 2.46 18.84 6.61
N TRP A 559 2.40 18.16 5.46
CA TRP A 559 2.44 18.79 4.14
C TRP A 559 1.25 19.74 3.92
N TYR A 560 0.05 19.30 4.28
CA TYR A 560 -1.19 20.08 4.09
C TYR A 560 -1.31 21.22 5.10
N THR A 561 -1.11 20.91 6.38
CA THR A 561 -1.34 21.88 7.47
C THR A 561 -0.22 22.88 7.62
N GLY A 562 1.02 22.48 7.31
CA GLY A 562 2.24 23.25 7.60
C GLY A 562 2.71 23.11 9.06
N TYR A 563 2.14 22.18 9.82
CA TYR A 563 2.49 21.90 11.22
C TYR A 563 2.85 20.44 11.42
N ASP A 564 3.83 20.17 12.29
CA ASP A 564 4.04 18.82 12.81
C ASP A 564 2.90 18.47 13.78
N PRO A 565 2.16 17.36 13.60
CA PRO A 565 1.01 17.01 14.44
C PRO A 565 1.33 16.79 15.92
N TYR A 566 2.59 16.52 16.28
CA TYR A 566 3.00 16.22 17.65
C TYR A 566 3.55 17.44 18.40
N THR A 567 4.29 18.29 17.71
CA THR A 567 4.91 19.49 18.33
C THR A 567 4.16 20.78 18.02
N LEU A 568 3.32 20.78 16.99
CA LEU A 568 2.63 21.93 16.41
C LEU A 568 3.60 23.04 15.95
N GLU A 569 4.86 22.67 15.72
CA GLU A 569 5.85 23.55 15.10
C GLU A 569 5.61 23.64 13.59
N LYS A 570 5.93 24.79 13.03
CA LYS A 570 5.80 25.00 11.58
C LYS A 570 6.84 24.21 10.80
N VAL A 571 6.40 23.51 9.77
CA VAL A 571 7.25 22.75 8.86
C VAL A 571 7.00 23.22 7.44
N TRP A 572 8.06 23.69 6.78
CA TRP A 572 8.00 24.06 5.36
C TRP A 572 7.87 22.82 4.47
N SER A 573 7.14 22.96 3.38
CA SER A 573 6.97 21.89 2.37
C SER A 573 6.96 22.46 0.95
N ALA A 574 7.49 21.71 -0.01
CA ALA A 574 7.42 22.05 -1.43
C ALA A 574 6.01 21.77 -1.96
N HIS A 575 5.23 22.82 -2.23
CA HIS A 575 3.85 22.68 -2.71
C HIS A 575 3.76 22.80 -4.24
N SER A 576 4.51 23.72 -4.84
CA SER A 576 4.45 23.95 -6.27
C SER A 576 5.17 22.86 -7.08
N GLN A 577 4.67 22.61 -8.30
CA GLN A 577 5.34 21.70 -9.23
C GLN A 577 6.78 22.15 -9.53
N LYS A 578 7.03 23.46 -9.58
CA LYS A 578 8.37 24.03 -9.81
C LYS A 578 9.33 23.64 -8.69
N GLU A 579 8.95 23.80 -7.42
CA GLU A 579 9.77 23.41 -6.26
C GLU A 579 10.06 21.90 -6.25
N LYS A 580 9.04 21.08 -6.50
CA LYS A 580 9.20 19.62 -6.57
C LYS A 580 10.16 19.19 -7.67
N LEU A 581 10.04 19.77 -8.87
CA LEU A 581 10.92 19.47 -9.98
C LEU A 581 12.36 19.96 -9.74
N ALA A 582 12.53 21.14 -9.11
CA ALA A 582 13.85 21.63 -8.72
C ALA A 582 14.53 20.65 -7.76
N GLN A 583 13.84 20.20 -6.72
CA GLN A 583 14.39 19.19 -5.81
C GLN A 583 14.71 17.87 -6.52
N ARG A 584 13.84 17.39 -7.40
CA ARG A 584 14.02 16.13 -8.11
C ARG A 584 15.27 16.13 -9.02
N GLN A 585 15.66 17.26 -9.59
CA GLN A 585 16.82 17.36 -10.50
C GLN A 585 18.12 16.94 -9.81
N TYR A 586 18.28 17.18 -8.53
CA TYR A 586 19.47 16.80 -7.76
C TYR A 586 19.76 15.29 -7.75
N PHE A 587 18.75 14.45 -7.94
CA PHE A 587 18.97 13.01 -8.08
C PHE A 587 19.78 12.61 -9.32
N PHE A 588 19.77 13.45 -10.36
CA PHE A 588 20.32 13.14 -11.69
C PHE A 588 21.57 13.97 -12.03
N TRP A 589 22.37 14.30 -11.02
CA TRP A 589 23.60 15.08 -11.16
C TRP A 589 24.54 14.56 -12.27
N TYR A 590 24.55 13.25 -12.54
CA TYR A 590 25.36 12.61 -13.56
C TYR A 590 24.87 12.87 -15.00
N LYS A 591 23.63 13.25 -15.21
CA LYS A 591 23.07 13.55 -16.54
C LYS A 591 23.54 14.90 -17.09
N GLU A 592 23.88 15.84 -16.23
CA GLU A 592 24.39 17.15 -16.62
C GLU A 592 25.83 17.05 -17.10
N THR A 593 26.65 16.18 -16.49
CA THR A 593 28.03 15.87 -16.94
C THR A 593 28.03 15.16 -18.29
N ASP A 594 27.12 14.25 -18.55
CA ASP A 594 27.01 13.59 -19.88
C ASP A 594 26.62 14.57 -20.98
N ASN A 595 25.73 15.52 -20.72
CA ASN A 595 25.34 16.54 -21.71
C ASN A 595 26.45 17.55 -21.96
N SER A 596 27.27 17.91 -20.97
CA SER A 596 28.45 18.76 -21.16
C SER A 596 29.58 18.03 -21.91
N GLN A 597 29.77 16.75 -21.67
CA GLN A 597 30.71 15.92 -22.43
C GLN A 597 30.25 15.71 -23.88
N ARG A 598 28.97 15.38 -24.12
CA ARG A 598 28.42 15.28 -25.49
C ARG A 598 28.47 16.60 -26.24
N SER A 599 28.25 17.74 -25.58
CA SER A 599 28.38 19.06 -26.20
C SER A 599 29.84 19.46 -26.42
N ALA A 600 30.78 18.96 -25.62
CA ALA A 600 32.24 19.13 -25.85
C ALA A 600 32.71 18.25 -27.01
N ASP A 601 32.30 16.99 -27.09
CA ASP A 601 32.59 16.07 -28.19
C ASP A 601 32.00 16.56 -29.52
N TYR A 602 30.80 17.16 -29.50
CA TYR A 602 30.20 17.78 -30.68
C TYR A 602 30.97 19.04 -31.14
N ARG A 603 31.54 19.83 -30.22
CA ARG A 603 32.41 20.97 -30.56
C ARG A 603 33.79 20.54 -31.05
N HIS A 604 34.32 19.43 -30.56
CA HIS A 604 35.59 18.87 -31.08
C HIS A 604 35.45 18.24 -32.47
N GLN A 605 34.30 17.60 -32.77
CA GLN A 605 34.04 17.04 -34.12
C GLN A 605 33.71 18.11 -35.16
N THR A 606 33.31 19.33 -34.78
CA THR A 606 33.03 20.44 -35.70
C THR A 606 34.24 21.34 -35.93
N SER A 607 35.35 21.16 -35.20
CA SER A 607 36.58 21.96 -35.40
C SER A 607 37.61 21.33 -36.37
N ASP A 608 37.43 20.06 -36.77
CA ASP A 608 38.38 19.34 -37.63
C ASP A 608 37.95 19.22 -39.10
N THR A 609 36.89 19.92 -39.53
CA THR A 609 36.49 19.98 -40.94
C THR A 609 36.46 21.41 -41.47
N ARG A 610 37.64 22.02 -41.59
CA ARG A 610 37.87 23.11 -42.53
C ARG A 610 39.13 22.79 -43.32
N HIS A 611 38.90 22.23 -44.48
CA HIS A 611 39.56 22.44 -45.76
C HIS A 611 39.23 21.26 -46.69
N HIS A 612 38.34 21.47 -47.64
CA HIS A 612 38.58 21.23 -49.03
C HIS A 612 37.41 21.66 -49.92
N ASP A 613 37.73 22.28 -50.98
CA ASP A 613 37.05 23.06 -51.98
C ASP A 613 35.90 22.41 -52.76
N TYR A 614 34.97 23.30 -53.11
CA TYR A 614 34.23 23.49 -54.37
C TYR A 614 34.14 22.35 -55.40
N HIS A 615 32.89 21.94 -55.73
CA HIS A 615 32.33 22.10 -57.10
C HIS A 615 30.81 21.99 -57.14
N ARG A 616 30.28 22.90 -57.98
CA ARG A 616 28.85 23.14 -58.32
C ARG A 616 28.16 21.93 -58.93
N ALA A 617 26.90 21.73 -58.66
CA ALA A 617 25.87 21.35 -59.64
C ALA A 617 24.45 21.83 -59.22
N LYS A 618 23.73 22.35 -60.21
CA LYS A 618 22.47 23.08 -60.15
C LYS A 618 21.25 22.16 -59.90
N PRO A 619 20.08 22.73 -59.55
CA PRO A 619 18.86 22.01 -59.17
C PRO A 619 18.01 21.58 -60.37
N ARG A 620 17.29 20.48 -60.24
CA ARG A 620 16.21 20.06 -61.15
C ARG A 620 14.83 20.33 -60.53
N ARG A 621 14.00 20.85 -61.44
CA ARG A 621 12.63 21.35 -61.26
C ARG A 621 11.64 20.22 -60.91
N GLU A 622 10.61 20.59 -60.13
CA GLU A 622 9.33 19.95 -59.96
C GLU A 622 8.53 19.85 -61.25
N GLU A 623 7.72 18.81 -61.42
CA GLU A 623 6.49 18.83 -62.23
C GLU A 623 5.38 18.01 -61.56
N PRO A 624 4.07 18.34 -61.81
CA PRO A 624 3.02 18.19 -60.82
C PRO A 624 2.04 17.02 -61.06
N ALA A 625 1.23 16.82 -60.02
CA ALA A 625 0.20 15.84 -59.87
C ALA A 625 -0.84 15.74 -61.00
N LYS A 626 -1.30 14.53 -61.32
CA LYS A 626 -2.56 14.26 -62.03
C LYS A 626 -3.64 13.66 -61.09
N LYS A 627 -4.72 14.41 -60.94
CA LYS A 627 -6.03 13.97 -60.39
C LYS A 627 -6.64 12.89 -61.26
N LYS A 628 -7.27 11.88 -60.65
CA LYS A 628 -8.43 11.18 -61.27
C LYS A 628 -9.57 11.08 -60.27
N ARG A 629 -10.70 11.65 -60.73
CA ARG A 629 -12.10 11.57 -60.19
C ARG A 629 -12.58 10.11 -60.28
N GLY A 630 -13.33 9.54 -59.33
CA GLY A 630 -14.72 9.80 -59.09
C GLY A 630 -15.56 8.58 -59.31
N ARG A 631 -16.35 8.18 -58.35
CA ARG A 631 -17.80 7.83 -58.49
C ARG A 631 -18.31 7.13 -57.24
N ASN A 632 -19.18 7.80 -56.54
CA ASN A 632 -20.31 7.17 -55.82
C ASN A 632 -21.35 6.66 -56.83
N PRO A 633 -22.25 5.70 -56.53
CA PRO A 633 -23.38 6.00 -55.66
C PRO A 633 -24.09 4.83 -54.93
N HIS A 634 -24.91 5.23 -53.95
CA HIS A 634 -26.22 4.71 -53.50
C HIS A 634 -26.38 3.42 -52.69
N HIS A 635 -26.91 3.70 -51.52
CA HIS A 635 -28.00 3.12 -50.72
C HIS A 635 -28.94 2.05 -51.39
N PRO A 636 -29.71 1.22 -50.64
CA PRO A 636 -30.48 1.60 -49.46
C PRO A 636 -29.99 1.06 -48.14
#